data_45a261816f57c88ac736749a2ff33781
#
_entry.id   45a261816f57c88ac736749a2ff33781
#
_cell.length_a   1.000
_cell.length_b   1.000
_cell.length_c   1.000
_cell.angle_alpha   90.00
_cell.angle_beta   90.00
_cell.angle_gamma   90.00
#
_symmetry.space_group_name_H-M   'P 1'
#
loop_
_entity.id
_entity.type
_entity.pdbx_description
1 polymer ?
#
loop_
_entity_poly.entity_id
_entity_poly.type
_entity_poly.pdbx_seq_one_letter_code
_entity_poly.pdbx_strand_id
1 'polypeptide(L)'
;MKPGKSITIMLIIVSTVFISRATVNRKEYQEPLNVFIANSSINALIRKETSEAQNYVITYTSEDQKIKTERKESQQGGDSTSIEKRGTPEPSIAKPITSNPELGAEIAYIRGVNDRFPSYKRGATKRWPIASITKLMTALIAEEYIPKETKIVFTEHSIETEGTAGSFVVGDVFLKEDVISAMLVTSSNDAAVALARNLGKEKFMQFMNEKATTLGLRNTTFADASGLSYLNQSTAEDLFIFMKYLHLIHPEILEITRLKEVKIKELETGTVHEISNINALVTRSDYVGGKTGYTDEARQNLLSLFRDRDSNYTIVIILGSANRFDETVRLYNWHENR
;
A
#
# COMPACT_ATOMS: atom_id res chain seq x y z
N MET A 1 -53.17 -13.96 -21.72
CA MET A 1 -51.89 -14.51 -22.28
C MET A 1 -50.77 -13.56 -21.95
N LYS A 2 -49.80 -13.96 -21.11
CA LYS A 2 -48.66 -13.13 -20.67
C LYS A 2 -47.47 -13.38 -21.62
N PRO A 3 -46.85 -12.37 -22.21
CA PRO A 3 -45.57 -12.50 -22.89
C PRO A 3 -44.45 -12.12 -21.91
N GLY A 4 -43.52 -13.01 -21.63
CA GLY A 4 -42.43 -12.63 -20.75
C GLY A 4 -41.52 -13.75 -20.29
N LYS A 5 -41.13 -14.71 -21.15
CA LYS A 5 -40.13 -15.72 -20.81
C LYS A 5 -39.14 -16.10 -21.93
N SER A 6 -39.13 -15.39 -23.07
CA SER A 6 -38.32 -15.82 -24.23
C SER A 6 -37.00 -15.07 -24.45
N ILE A 7 -36.75 -13.96 -23.76
CA ILE A 7 -35.56 -13.12 -24.04
C ILE A 7 -34.32 -13.53 -23.22
N THR A 8 -34.49 -14.14 -22.06
CA THR A 8 -33.36 -14.47 -21.15
C THR A 8 -32.58 -15.70 -21.60
N ILE A 9 -33.15 -16.61 -22.37
CA ILE A 9 -32.51 -17.85 -22.82
C ILE A 9 -31.60 -17.61 -24.04
N MET A 10 -31.89 -16.59 -24.86
CA MET A 10 -31.09 -16.30 -26.07
C MET A 10 -29.77 -15.61 -25.79
N LEU A 11 -29.64 -14.89 -24.69
CA LEU A 11 -28.39 -14.22 -24.28
C LEU A 11 -27.34 -15.21 -23.71
N ILE A 12 -27.77 -16.32 -23.12
CA ILE A 12 -26.87 -17.35 -22.57
C ILE A 12 -26.30 -18.24 -23.68
N ILE A 13 -27.02 -18.45 -24.76
CA ILE A 13 -26.56 -19.29 -25.89
C ILE A 13 -25.54 -18.55 -26.77
N VAL A 14 -25.61 -17.23 -26.91
CA VAL A 14 -24.65 -16.43 -27.69
C VAL A 14 -23.31 -16.32 -26.98
N SER A 15 -23.26 -16.30 -25.63
CA SER A 15 -22.00 -16.28 -24.88
C SER A 15 -21.26 -17.61 -24.89
N THR A 16 -21.96 -18.76 -25.00
CA THR A 16 -21.35 -20.09 -25.03
C THR A 16 -20.80 -20.47 -26.40
N VAL A 17 -21.31 -19.93 -27.51
CA VAL A 17 -20.83 -20.24 -28.88
C VAL A 17 -19.56 -19.47 -29.24
N PHE A 18 -19.27 -18.32 -28.62
CA PHE A 18 -18.03 -17.58 -28.87
C PHE A 18 -16.81 -18.12 -28.10
N ILE A 19 -16.99 -18.96 -27.08
CA ILE A 19 -15.91 -19.59 -26.31
C ILE A 19 -15.37 -20.86 -27.01
N SER A 20 -16.11 -21.49 -27.92
CA SER A 20 -15.74 -22.77 -28.52
C SER A 20 -14.88 -22.69 -29.78
N ARG A 21 -14.53 -21.51 -30.31
CA ARG A 21 -13.69 -21.35 -31.51
C ARG A 21 -12.28 -20.81 -31.30
N ALA A 22 -11.85 -20.61 -30.03
CA ALA A 22 -10.50 -20.14 -29.71
C ALA A 22 -9.59 -21.23 -29.11
N THR A 23 -9.91 -22.51 -29.31
CA THR A 23 -9.04 -23.61 -28.89
C THR A 23 -8.27 -24.15 -30.08
N VAL A 24 -7.20 -23.44 -30.48
CA VAL A 24 -6.07 -24.05 -31.20
C VAL A 24 -4.78 -23.54 -30.57
N ASN A 25 -4.14 -24.45 -29.82
CA ASN A 25 -2.72 -24.48 -29.47
C ASN A 25 -2.19 -23.42 -28.52
N ARG A 26 -2.51 -23.53 -27.21
CA ARG A 26 -1.65 -23.05 -26.14
C ARG A 26 -1.65 -24.06 -24.98
N LYS A 27 -0.56 -24.79 -24.83
CA LYS A 27 -0.11 -25.31 -23.55
C LYS A 27 0.39 -24.08 -22.77
N GLU A 28 -0.46 -23.42 -22.01
CA GLU A 28 -0.03 -22.31 -21.17
C GLU A 28 -1.08 -21.99 -20.12
N TYR A 29 -0.64 -22.02 -18.89
CA TYR A 29 -1.12 -21.35 -17.69
C TYR A 29 -2.53 -20.76 -17.79
N GLN A 30 -3.51 -21.53 -17.32
CA GLN A 30 -4.84 -20.98 -17.01
C GLN A 30 -4.72 -20.12 -15.75
N GLU A 31 -4.87 -18.81 -15.90
CA GLU A 31 -5.23 -17.99 -14.73
C GLU A 31 -6.48 -18.59 -14.08
N PRO A 32 -6.52 -18.77 -12.75
CA PRO A 32 -7.74 -19.23 -12.09
C PRO A 32 -8.86 -18.23 -12.39
N LEU A 33 -9.98 -18.72 -12.86
CA LEU A 33 -11.18 -17.94 -13.23
C LEU A 33 -11.62 -16.95 -12.13
N ASN A 34 -11.30 -17.27 -10.88
CA ASN A 34 -11.58 -16.44 -9.70
C ASN A 34 -10.76 -15.14 -9.67
N VAL A 35 -9.53 -15.12 -10.21
CA VAL A 35 -8.70 -13.89 -10.27
C VAL A 35 -9.25 -12.94 -11.33
N PHE A 36 -9.75 -13.46 -12.44
CA PHE A 36 -10.33 -12.63 -13.50
C PHE A 36 -11.65 -11.96 -13.05
N ILE A 37 -12.49 -12.68 -12.30
CA ILE A 37 -13.77 -12.14 -11.79
C ILE A 37 -13.51 -11.10 -10.69
N ALA A 38 -12.54 -11.34 -9.79
CA ALA A 38 -12.16 -10.37 -8.76
C ALA A 38 -11.59 -9.10 -9.39
N ASN A 39 -10.69 -9.22 -10.37
CA ASN A 39 -10.10 -8.08 -11.08
C ASN A 39 -11.15 -7.27 -11.86
N SER A 40 -12.15 -7.91 -12.48
CA SER A 40 -13.24 -7.20 -13.17
C SER A 40 -14.14 -6.44 -12.20
N SER A 41 -14.40 -6.99 -11.02
CA SER A 41 -15.24 -6.35 -9.99
C SER A 41 -14.51 -5.18 -9.33
N ILE A 42 -13.20 -5.30 -9.08
CA ILE A 42 -12.36 -4.23 -8.51
C ILE A 42 -12.18 -3.11 -9.54
N ASN A 43 -11.91 -3.45 -10.80
CA ASN A 43 -11.82 -2.45 -11.87
C ASN A 43 -13.16 -1.73 -12.08
N ALA A 44 -14.30 -2.39 -11.87
CA ALA A 44 -15.61 -1.75 -11.88
C ALA A 44 -15.81 -0.82 -10.68
N LEU A 45 -15.36 -1.21 -9.48
CA LEU A 45 -15.38 -0.36 -8.28
C LEU A 45 -14.45 0.85 -8.41
N ILE A 46 -13.22 0.66 -8.88
CA ILE A 46 -12.25 1.73 -9.12
C ILE A 46 -12.77 2.69 -10.21
N ARG A 47 -13.33 2.16 -11.32
CA ARG A 47 -13.92 2.98 -12.39
C ARG A 47 -15.16 3.72 -11.95
N LYS A 48 -15.98 3.14 -11.09
CA LYS A 48 -17.18 3.80 -10.53
C LYS A 48 -16.79 4.98 -9.65
N GLU A 49 -15.82 4.81 -8.75
CA GLU A 49 -15.30 5.91 -7.92
C GLU A 49 -14.62 7.03 -8.75
N THR A 50 -13.90 6.68 -9.84
CA THR A 50 -13.26 7.68 -10.72
C THR A 50 -14.26 8.37 -11.65
N SER A 51 -15.30 7.68 -12.12
CA SER A 51 -16.36 8.25 -12.97
C SER A 51 -17.27 9.20 -12.18
N GLU A 52 -17.58 8.89 -10.94
CA GLU A 52 -18.34 9.78 -10.06
C GLU A 52 -17.53 11.05 -9.71
N ALA A 53 -16.19 10.96 -9.64
CA ALA A 53 -15.32 12.12 -9.42
C ALA A 53 -15.21 13.06 -10.62
N GLN A 54 -15.45 12.60 -11.86
CA GLN A 54 -15.37 13.40 -13.08
C GLN A 54 -16.67 14.16 -13.41
N ASN A 55 -17.80 13.83 -12.80
CA ASN A 55 -19.10 14.41 -13.12
C ASN A 55 -19.57 15.54 -12.20
N TYR A 56 -18.74 16.01 -11.27
CA TYR A 56 -19.09 17.17 -10.43
C TYR A 56 -18.33 18.41 -10.85
N VAL A 57 -18.94 19.22 -11.71
CA VAL A 57 -18.60 20.63 -11.88
C VAL A 57 -19.18 21.36 -10.65
N ILE A 58 -18.31 21.80 -9.74
CA ILE A 58 -18.73 22.63 -8.61
C ILE A 58 -18.83 24.07 -9.13
N THR A 59 -20.07 24.52 -9.38
CA THR A 59 -20.40 25.93 -9.54
C THR A 59 -20.43 26.55 -8.14
N TYR A 60 -19.45 27.38 -7.81
CA TYR A 60 -19.51 28.24 -6.63
C TYR A 60 -20.44 29.40 -6.93
N THR A 61 -21.64 29.40 -6.37
CA THR A 61 -22.45 30.62 -6.25
C THR A 61 -22.12 31.28 -4.92
N SER A 62 -21.66 32.51 -4.98
CA SER A 62 -21.38 33.40 -3.86
C SER A 62 -22.66 33.90 -3.23
N GLU A 63 -23.29 33.13 -2.35
CA GLU A 63 -24.31 33.61 -1.41
C GLU A 63 -24.40 32.63 -0.26
N ASP A 64 -23.78 33.02 0.87
CA ASP A 64 -24.25 32.73 2.23
C ASP A 64 -23.28 33.34 3.26
N GLN A 65 -23.34 34.66 3.37
CA GLN A 65 -22.97 35.37 4.60
C GLN A 65 -24.28 35.87 5.22
N LYS A 66 -24.78 35.20 6.27
CA LYS A 66 -25.51 35.78 7.41
C LYS A 66 -26.12 34.66 8.27
N ILE A 67 -25.40 34.28 9.31
CA ILE A 67 -26.02 33.67 10.49
C ILE A 67 -25.92 34.71 11.62
N LYS A 68 -27.08 35.26 11.98
CA LYS A 68 -27.25 36.12 13.16
C LYS A 68 -27.17 35.29 14.43
N THR A 69 -26.27 35.72 15.31
CA THR A 69 -26.24 35.34 16.72
C THR A 69 -27.32 36.11 17.46
N GLU A 70 -28.34 35.45 17.98
CA GLU A 70 -29.23 35.97 19.00
C GLU A 70 -28.89 35.36 20.37
N ARG A 71 -28.37 36.22 21.25
CA ARG A 71 -28.14 35.98 22.66
C ARG A 71 -29.47 36.18 23.39
N LYS A 72 -29.94 35.23 24.15
CA LYS A 72 -30.93 35.43 25.21
C LYS A 72 -30.24 35.44 26.55
N GLU A 73 -30.23 36.63 27.20
CA GLU A 73 -29.96 36.81 28.62
C GLU A 73 -31.23 36.45 29.42
N SER A 74 -31.03 35.72 30.52
CA SER A 74 -31.97 35.75 31.62
C SER A 74 -31.21 35.76 32.95
N GLN A 75 -31.44 36.83 33.70
CA GLN A 75 -30.92 37.15 35.00
C GLN A 75 -31.61 36.40 36.15
N GLN A 76 -30.88 36.41 37.27
CA GLN A 76 -31.24 36.32 38.73
C GLN A 76 -30.85 34.98 39.35
N GLY A 77 -30.14 34.91 40.46
CA GLY A 77 -29.78 35.83 41.51
C GLY A 77 -29.60 35.00 42.78
N GLY A 78 -28.52 35.32 43.58
CA GLY A 78 -28.47 35.00 45.04
C GLY A 78 -27.78 33.67 45.41
N ASP A 79 -26.78 33.68 46.07
CA ASP A 79 -26.29 33.82 47.39
C ASP A 79 -25.07 32.92 47.71
N SER A 80 -24.19 33.40 48.49
CA SER A 80 -22.88 32.94 48.88
C SER A 80 -22.91 31.71 49.80
N THR A 81 -22.06 30.72 49.52
CA THR A 81 -21.32 29.96 50.55
C THR A 81 -20.05 29.36 49.96
N SER A 82 -18.91 29.77 50.50
CA SER A 82 -17.56 29.29 50.21
C SER A 82 -17.35 27.85 50.65
N ILE A 83 -17.07 26.97 49.68
CA ILE A 83 -16.44 25.65 49.90
C ILE A 83 -15.25 25.54 49.01
N GLU A 84 -14.04 25.52 49.61
CA GLU A 84 -12.78 25.16 48.97
C GLU A 84 -12.91 23.77 48.33
N LYS A 85 -12.99 23.71 47.02
CA LYS A 85 -12.81 22.47 46.26
C LYS A 85 -11.36 22.41 45.78
N ARG A 86 -10.62 21.41 46.28
CA ARG A 86 -9.36 20.94 45.70
C ARG A 86 -9.59 20.70 44.22
N GLY A 87 -8.81 21.40 43.39
CA GLY A 87 -8.87 21.29 41.94
C GLY A 87 -8.52 19.87 41.46
N THR A 88 -9.47 19.21 40.86
CA THR A 88 -9.18 18.16 39.88
C THR A 88 -8.55 18.83 38.68
N PRO A 89 -7.44 18.31 38.12
CA PRO A 89 -6.89 18.88 36.90
C PRO A 89 -7.95 18.76 35.80
N GLU A 90 -8.36 19.89 35.22
CA GLU A 90 -9.16 19.91 34.01
C GLU A 90 -8.45 19.09 32.93
N PRO A 91 -9.17 18.24 32.15
CA PRO A 91 -8.58 17.62 31.00
C PRO A 91 -8.14 18.73 30.05
N SER A 92 -6.85 18.81 29.80
CA SER A 92 -6.26 19.73 28.84
C SER A 92 -6.88 19.40 27.47
N ILE A 93 -7.85 20.20 27.04
CA ILE A 93 -8.37 20.15 25.68
C ILE A 93 -7.21 20.60 24.79
N ALA A 94 -6.57 19.65 24.12
CA ALA A 94 -5.53 19.93 23.16
C ALA A 94 -6.10 20.92 22.13
N LYS A 95 -5.47 22.09 22.00
CA LYS A 95 -5.88 23.07 20.98
C LYS A 95 -5.78 22.39 19.59
N PRO A 96 -6.80 22.53 18.73
CA PRO A 96 -6.72 21.97 17.40
C PRO A 96 -5.46 22.49 16.68
N ILE A 97 -4.69 21.58 16.08
CA ILE A 97 -3.47 21.92 15.33
C ILE A 97 -3.91 22.62 14.05
N THR A 98 -3.74 23.94 13.99
CA THR A 98 -4.13 24.75 12.83
C THR A 98 -3.02 24.94 11.80
N SER A 99 -1.77 24.58 12.13
CA SER A 99 -0.63 24.71 11.23
C SER A 99 -0.33 23.42 10.47
N ASN A 100 0.15 23.55 9.24
CA ASN A 100 0.65 22.43 8.48
C ASN A 100 1.86 21.78 9.16
N PRO A 101 2.06 20.45 9.02
CA PRO A 101 3.22 19.78 9.59
C PRO A 101 4.51 20.25 8.91
N GLU A 102 5.54 20.54 9.71
CA GLU A 102 6.88 20.84 9.19
C GLU A 102 7.56 19.53 8.76
N LEU A 103 7.77 19.36 7.47
CA LEU A 103 8.37 18.16 6.87
C LEU A 103 9.49 18.57 5.92
N GLY A 104 10.59 17.82 5.92
CA GLY A 104 11.73 18.00 5.01
C GLY A 104 11.65 17.13 3.75
N ALA A 105 10.75 16.14 3.70
CA ALA A 105 10.60 15.24 2.57
C ALA A 105 10.23 15.97 1.28
N GLU A 106 10.66 15.47 0.13
CA GLU A 106 10.29 15.99 -1.20
C GLU A 106 8.80 15.79 -1.49
N ILE A 107 8.27 14.63 -1.09
CA ILE A 107 6.88 14.25 -1.27
C ILE A 107 6.34 13.78 0.08
N ALA A 108 5.20 14.34 0.47
CA ALA A 108 4.46 13.94 1.65
C ALA A 108 2.97 13.87 1.32
N TYR A 109 2.33 12.76 1.73
CA TYR A 109 0.94 12.50 1.43
C TYR A 109 0.31 11.69 2.56
N ILE A 110 -0.90 12.06 2.98
CA ILE A 110 -1.69 11.30 3.94
C ILE A 110 -3.17 11.34 3.57
N ARG A 111 -3.79 10.17 3.59
CA ARG A 111 -5.20 10.00 3.27
C ARG A 111 -5.77 8.76 3.96
N GLY A 112 -6.94 8.88 4.58
CA GLY A 112 -7.72 7.73 5.01
C GLY A 112 -8.11 6.84 3.82
N VAL A 113 -8.11 5.52 4.01
CA VAL A 113 -8.41 4.55 2.93
C VAL A 113 -9.78 4.79 2.30
N ASN A 114 -10.76 5.25 3.11
CA ASN A 114 -12.12 5.53 2.69
C ASN A 114 -12.38 7.02 2.41
N ASP A 115 -11.40 7.88 2.62
CA ASP A 115 -11.58 9.33 2.40
C ASP A 115 -11.57 9.65 0.91
N ARG A 116 -12.38 10.64 0.53
CA ARG A 116 -12.42 11.14 -0.85
C ARG A 116 -11.17 11.95 -1.22
N PHE A 117 -10.61 12.70 -0.27
CA PHE A 117 -9.48 13.60 -0.50
C PHE A 117 -8.38 13.39 0.54
N PRO A 118 -7.11 13.66 0.19
CA PRO A 118 -6.03 13.64 1.16
C PRO A 118 -6.18 14.77 2.18
N SER A 119 -5.85 14.48 3.43
CA SER A 119 -5.77 15.49 4.50
C SER A 119 -4.57 16.41 4.31
N TYR A 120 -3.49 15.87 3.75
CA TYR A 120 -2.30 16.64 3.37
C TYR A 120 -1.67 16.06 2.11
N LYS A 121 -1.17 16.94 1.24
CA LYS A 121 -0.37 16.55 0.07
C LYS A 121 0.67 17.60 -0.30
N ARG A 122 1.87 17.14 -0.60
CA ARG A 122 2.95 17.91 -1.19
C ARG A 122 3.64 17.05 -2.23
N GLY A 123 3.78 17.53 -3.46
CA GLY A 123 4.42 16.80 -4.55
C GLY A 123 3.71 15.50 -4.96
N ALA A 124 2.39 15.35 -4.69
CA ALA A 124 1.67 14.09 -4.81
C ALA A 124 1.71 13.45 -6.20
N THR A 125 1.84 14.24 -7.26
CA THR A 125 1.93 13.80 -8.67
C THR A 125 3.36 13.79 -9.22
N LYS A 126 4.36 14.24 -8.41
CA LYS A 126 5.77 14.22 -8.80
C LYS A 126 6.25 12.76 -8.82
N ARG A 127 6.84 12.34 -9.94
CA ARG A 127 7.52 11.03 -10.02
C ARG A 127 8.80 11.06 -9.19
N TRP A 128 9.03 10.01 -8.43
CA TRP A 128 10.17 9.86 -7.55
C TRP A 128 10.70 8.43 -7.56
N PRO A 129 12.03 8.21 -7.47
CA PRO A 129 12.58 6.88 -7.29
C PRO A 129 12.06 6.27 -5.97
N ILE A 130 11.45 5.09 -6.04
CA ILE A 130 10.79 4.49 -4.88
C ILE A 130 11.67 3.51 -4.11
N ALA A 131 12.84 3.18 -4.66
CA ALA A 131 13.78 2.23 -4.07
C ALA A 131 13.07 0.92 -3.66
N SER A 132 13.39 0.35 -2.51
CA SER A 132 12.83 -0.92 -2.03
C SER A 132 11.33 -0.93 -1.73
N ILE A 133 10.58 0.17 -1.89
CA ILE A 133 9.11 0.09 -1.93
C ILE A 133 8.67 -0.81 -3.11
N THR A 134 9.47 -0.90 -4.16
CA THR A 134 9.34 -1.84 -5.28
C THR A 134 9.05 -3.27 -4.83
N LYS A 135 9.66 -3.73 -3.72
CA LYS A 135 9.52 -5.10 -3.22
C LYS A 135 8.10 -5.50 -2.80
N LEU A 136 7.21 -4.52 -2.59
CA LEU A 136 5.79 -4.83 -2.41
C LEU A 136 5.15 -5.35 -3.71
N MET A 137 5.53 -4.76 -4.87
CA MET A 137 5.08 -5.28 -6.17
C MET A 137 5.75 -6.62 -6.48
N THR A 138 7.02 -6.79 -6.12
CA THR A 138 7.74 -8.06 -6.27
C THR A 138 7.08 -9.18 -5.47
N ALA A 139 6.67 -8.91 -4.22
CA ALA A 139 5.93 -9.86 -3.41
C ALA A 139 4.58 -10.21 -4.04
N LEU A 140 3.84 -9.21 -4.51
CA LEU A 140 2.55 -9.41 -5.18
C LEU A 140 2.68 -10.30 -6.42
N ILE A 141 3.65 -10.02 -7.30
CA ILE A 141 3.88 -10.85 -8.51
C ILE A 141 4.34 -12.26 -8.14
N ALA A 142 5.20 -12.40 -7.12
CA ALA A 142 5.61 -13.71 -6.64
C ALA A 142 4.42 -14.51 -6.08
N GLU A 143 3.50 -13.87 -5.33
CA GLU A 143 2.29 -14.52 -4.81
C GLU A 143 1.35 -14.95 -5.93
N GLU A 144 1.14 -14.10 -6.93
CA GLU A 144 0.19 -14.38 -8.00
C GLU A 144 0.69 -15.40 -9.04
N TYR A 145 2.01 -15.46 -9.30
CA TYR A 145 2.54 -16.20 -10.45
C TYR A 145 3.55 -17.30 -10.11
N ILE A 146 4.09 -17.36 -8.90
CA ILE A 146 4.94 -18.46 -8.45
C ILE A 146 4.08 -19.41 -7.61
N PRO A 147 3.96 -20.70 -7.97
CA PRO A 147 3.16 -21.64 -7.21
C PRO A 147 3.59 -21.73 -5.75
N LYS A 148 2.62 -21.99 -4.86
CA LYS A 148 2.89 -22.27 -3.46
C LYS A 148 3.85 -23.47 -3.34
N GLU A 149 4.67 -23.45 -2.31
CA GLU A 149 5.68 -24.51 -2.04
C GLU A 149 6.80 -24.61 -3.10
N THR A 150 6.91 -23.64 -4.03
CA THR A 150 8.04 -23.58 -4.96
C THR A 150 9.34 -23.37 -4.20
N LYS A 151 10.35 -24.18 -4.50
CA LYS A 151 11.71 -24.01 -4.01
C LYS A 151 12.43 -22.92 -4.80
N ILE A 152 12.95 -21.93 -4.13
CA ILE A 152 13.76 -20.85 -4.70
C ILE A 152 15.21 -21.12 -4.41
N VAL A 153 16.03 -21.19 -5.47
CA VAL A 153 17.47 -21.43 -5.37
C VAL A 153 18.20 -20.09 -5.52
N PHE A 154 19.10 -19.79 -4.58
CA PHE A 154 19.97 -18.64 -4.67
C PHE A 154 21.18 -18.97 -5.57
N THR A 155 21.31 -18.24 -6.66
CA THR A 155 22.38 -18.39 -7.64
C THR A 155 23.44 -17.29 -7.46
N GLU A 156 24.61 -17.43 -8.10
CA GLU A 156 25.64 -16.35 -8.14
C GLU A 156 25.01 -15.00 -8.52
N HIS A 157 24.17 -14.98 -9.56
CA HIS A 157 23.52 -13.75 -10.01
C HIS A 157 22.52 -13.15 -9.03
N SER A 158 21.96 -13.92 -8.09
CA SER A 158 21.09 -13.36 -7.06
C SER A 158 21.89 -12.82 -5.88
N ILE A 159 23.08 -13.34 -5.63
CA ILE A 159 23.94 -12.94 -4.51
C ILE A 159 24.88 -11.78 -4.88
N GLU A 160 25.21 -11.59 -6.15
CA GLU A 160 26.01 -10.45 -6.63
C GLU A 160 25.27 -9.11 -6.58
N THR A 161 24.06 -9.10 -6.06
CA THR A 161 23.23 -7.89 -5.99
C THR A 161 23.74 -6.97 -4.87
N GLU A 162 23.87 -5.69 -5.14
CA GLU A 162 24.30 -4.70 -4.14
C GLU A 162 23.42 -4.74 -2.89
N GLY A 163 24.05 -4.85 -1.71
CA GLY A 163 23.39 -4.94 -0.41
C GLY A 163 23.16 -6.38 0.05
N THR A 164 23.83 -6.80 1.13
CA THR A 164 23.92 -8.18 1.63
C THR A 164 22.89 -8.54 2.70
N ALA A 165 21.68 -7.96 2.65
CA ALA A 165 20.65 -8.23 3.66
C ALA A 165 20.08 -9.65 3.53
N GLY A 166 20.06 -10.41 4.64
CA GLY A 166 19.49 -11.76 4.71
C GLY A 166 20.52 -12.88 4.80
N SER A 167 21.80 -12.59 4.60
CA SER A 167 22.93 -13.56 4.73
C SER A 167 22.75 -14.82 3.89
N PHE A 168 22.21 -14.69 2.69
CA PHE A 168 22.07 -15.78 1.74
C PHE A 168 23.41 -16.10 1.06
N VAL A 169 23.62 -17.36 0.71
CA VAL A 169 24.78 -17.81 -0.04
C VAL A 169 24.38 -18.57 -1.30
N VAL A 170 25.30 -18.68 -2.25
CA VAL A 170 25.07 -19.44 -3.47
C VAL A 170 24.80 -20.91 -3.13
N GLY A 171 23.72 -21.45 -3.67
CA GLY A 171 23.26 -22.81 -3.43
C GLY A 171 22.18 -22.94 -2.37
N ASP A 172 21.92 -21.91 -1.56
CA ASP A 172 20.80 -21.92 -0.62
C ASP A 172 19.48 -22.17 -1.32
N VAL A 173 18.62 -22.97 -0.68
CA VAL A 173 17.29 -23.33 -1.16
C VAL A 173 16.24 -23.08 -0.08
N PHE A 174 15.29 -22.20 -0.35
CA PHE A 174 14.19 -21.90 0.57
C PHE A 174 12.82 -22.05 -0.12
N LEU A 175 11.76 -22.17 0.67
CA LEU A 175 10.40 -22.03 0.13
C LEU A 175 10.13 -20.60 -0.30
N LYS A 176 9.28 -20.43 -1.32
CA LYS A 176 8.86 -19.11 -1.84
C LYS A 176 8.39 -18.18 -0.73
N GLU A 177 7.56 -18.68 0.18
CA GLU A 177 7.01 -17.91 1.31
C GLU A 177 8.10 -17.39 2.26
N ASP A 178 9.13 -18.21 2.50
CA ASP A 178 10.28 -17.82 3.32
C ASP A 178 11.09 -16.73 2.64
N VAL A 179 11.31 -16.84 1.32
CA VAL A 179 12.02 -15.83 0.53
C VAL A 179 11.26 -14.51 0.47
N ILE A 180 9.93 -14.55 0.29
CA ILE A 180 9.08 -13.35 0.35
C ILE A 180 9.16 -12.70 1.73
N SER A 181 9.08 -13.51 2.79
CA SER A 181 9.15 -13.01 4.17
C SER A 181 10.48 -12.34 4.46
N ALA A 182 11.58 -12.98 4.11
CA ALA A 182 12.92 -12.39 4.25
C ALA A 182 13.07 -11.09 3.42
N MET A 183 12.64 -11.11 2.16
CA MET A 183 12.67 -9.94 1.27
C MET A 183 11.94 -8.74 1.87
N LEU A 184 10.76 -8.94 2.42
CA LEU A 184 9.94 -7.85 2.95
C LEU A 184 10.45 -7.33 4.29
N VAL A 185 10.88 -8.23 5.18
CA VAL A 185 11.30 -7.92 6.56
C VAL A 185 12.67 -7.23 6.58
N THR A 186 13.69 -7.81 5.93
CA THR A 186 15.04 -7.22 5.92
C THR A 186 15.36 -6.40 4.68
N SER A 187 14.40 -6.31 3.74
CA SER A 187 14.60 -5.60 2.47
C SER A 187 15.68 -6.22 1.56
N SER A 188 15.86 -7.55 1.60
CA SER A 188 16.88 -8.25 0.81
C SER A 188 16.72 -8.03 -0.69
N ASN A 189 17.79 -7.57 -1.34
CA ASN A 189 17.86 -7.46 -2.79
C ASN A 189 18.05 -8.84 -3.44
N ASP A 190 18.86 -9.69 -2.81
CA ASP A 190 19.16 -11.05 -3.27
C ASP A 190 17.86 -11.88 -3.35
N ALA A 191 17.02 -11.80 -2.32
CA ALA A 191 15.72 -12.47 -2.29
C ALA A 191 14.79 -11.97 -3.41
N ALA A 192 14.75 -10.65 -3.67
CA ALA A 192 13.96 -10.09 -4.76
C ALA A 192 14.42 -10.59 -6.13
N VAL A 193 15.74 -10.65 -6.35
CA VAL A 193 16.32 -11.14 -7.60
C VAL A 193 16.11 -12.65 -7.74
N ALA A 194 16.23 -13.44 -6.66
CA ALA A 194 15.99 -14.88 -6.70
C ALA A 194 14.53 -15.20 -7.10
N LEU A 195 13.55 -14.49 -6.54
CA LEU A 195 12.14 -14.60 -6.92
C LEU A 195 11.91 -14.25 -8.40
N ALA A 196 12.47 -13.12 -8.86
CA ALA A 196 12.30 -12.69 -10.23
C ALA A 196 12.94 -13.68 -11.24
N ARG A 197 14.09 -14.24 -10.90
CA ARG A 197 14.77 -15.24 -11.75
C ARG A 197 14.05 -16.59 -11.80
N ASN A 198 13.39 -16.99 -10.71
CA ASN A 198 12.62 -18.23 -10.69
C ASN A 198 11.52 -18.25 -11.79
N LEU A 199 10.87 -17.11 -12.03
CA LEU A 199 9.84 -16.96 -13.06
C LEU A 199 10.42 -16.56 -14.44
N GLY A 200 11.71 -16.16 -14.47
CA GLY A 200 12.37 -15.51 -15.61
C GLY A 200 12.32 -13.98 -15.49
N LYS A 201 13.52 -13.34 -15.46
CA LYS A 201 13.67 -11.90 -15.17
C LYS A 201 12.79 -11.00 -16.05
N GLU A 202 12.85 -11.20 -17.37
CA GLU A 202 12.12 -10.40 -18.35
C GLU A 202 10.61 -10.54 -18.16
N LYS A 203 10.13 -11.77 -17.97
CA LYS A 203 8.73 -12.09 -17.75
C LYS A 203 8.22 -11.50 -16.42
N PHE A 204 9.05 -11.59 -15.37
CA PHE A 204 8.71 -11.01 -14.07
C PHE A 204 8.55 -9.48 -14.17
N MET A 205 9.47 -8.80 -14.86
CA MET A 205 9.39 -7.36 -15.10
C MET A 205 8.18 -6.96 -15.93
N GLN A 206 7.85 -7.78 -16.94
CA GLN A 206 6.63 -7.59 -17.72
C GLN A 206 5.40 -7.63 -16.81
N PHE A 207 5.28 -8.64 -15.95
CA PHE A 207 4.14 -8.77 -15.03
C PHE A 207 4.06 -7.62 -14.02
N MET A 208 5.18 -7.12 -13.48
CA MET A 208 5.17 -5.96 -12.60
C MET A 208 4.58 -4.72 -13.29
N ASN A 209 4.96 -4.44 -14.54
CA ASN A 209 4.47 -3.28 -15.28
C ASN A 209 3.04 -3.47 -15.79
N GLU A 210 2.64 -4.69 -16.19
CA GLU A 210 1.26 -5.03 -16.54
C GLU A 210 0.34 -4.88 -15.32
N LYS A 211 0.77 -5.33 -14.12
CA LYS A 211 0.03 -5.14 -12.88
C LYS A 211 -0.13 -3.65 -12.54
N ALA A 212 0.93 -2.86 -12.67
CA ALA A 212 0.84 -1.41 -12.49
C ALA A 212 -0.21 -0.78 -13.41
N THR A 213 -0.19 -1.17 -14.69
CA THR A 213 -1.18 -0.71 -15.68
C THR A 213 -2.60 -1.14 -15.31
N THR A 214 -2.78 -2.41 -14.92
CA THR A 214 -4.09 -2.97 -14.53
C THR A 214 -4.68 -2.26 -13.31
N LEU A 215 -3.83 -1.89 -12.34
CA LEU A 215 -4.23 -1.14 -11.15
C LEU A 215 -4.42 0.36 -11.42
N GLY A 216 -4.14 0.84 -12.63
CA GLY A 216 -4.25 2.26 -12.98
C GLY A 216 -3.14 3.14 -12.44
N LEU A 217 -1.98 2.57 -12.10
CA LEU A 217 -0.79 3.29 -11.63
C LEU A 217 -0.08 3.96 -12.81
N ARG A 218 -0.64 5.05 -13.30
CA ARG A 218 -0.29 5.66 -14.60
C ARG A 218 1.12 6.27 -14.64
N ASN A 219 1.67 6.58 -13.48
CA ASN A 219 2.98 7.23 -13.33
C ASN A 219 3.99 6.29 -12.64
N THR A 220 3.72 4.98 -12.65
CA THR A 220 4.56 3.96 -12.01
C THR A 220 5.23 3.10 -13.07
N THR A 221 6.54 2.89 -12.91
CA THR A 221 7.34 2.00 -13.76
C THR A 221 8.31 1.20 -12.91
N PHE A 222 8.57 -0.04 -13.32
CA PHE A 222 9.53 -0.95 -12.70
C PHE A 222 10.59 -1.36 -13.72
N ALA A 223 11.86 -1.20 -13.37
CA ALA A 223 13.03 -1.58 -14.16
C ALA A 223 13.78 -2.79 -13.57
N ASP A 224 13.61 -3.05 -12.28
CA ASP A 224 14.11 -4.25 -11.60
C ASP A 224 13.19 -4.63 -10.42
N ALA A 225 13.38 -5.85 -9.90
CA ALA A 225 12.56 -6.39 -8.82
C ALA A 225 13.00 -5.94 -7.41
N SER A 226 14.21 -5.42 -7.26
CA SER A 226 14.78 -5.05 -5.96
C SER A 226 14.53 -3.59 -5.58
N GLY A 227 14.42 -2.71 -6.58
CA GLY A 227 14.32 -1.26 -6.40
C GLY A 227 15.67 -0.54 -6.40
N LEU A 228 16.75 -1.19 -6.83
CA LEU A 228 18.06 -0.56 -6.96
C LEU A 228 18.11 0.45 -8.10
N SER A 229 17.44 0.20 -9.20
CA SER A 229 17.38 1.14 -10.31
C SER A 229 16.57 2.38 -9.95
N TYR A 230 17.15 3.57 -10.18
CA TYR A 230 16.43 4.84 -10.05
C TYR A 230 15.24 4.97 -11.03
N LEU A 231 15.15 4.09 -12.02
CA LEU A 231 14.03 4.01 -12.96
C LEU A 231 12.79 3.33 -12.38
N ASN A 232 12.91 2.69 -11.21
CA ASN A 232 11.75 2.28 -10.41
C ASN A 232 11.12 3.53 -9.80
N GLN A 233 10.13 4.08 -10.47
CA GLN A 233 9.52 5.36 -10.11
C GLN A 233 8.02 5.25 -9.93
N SER A 234 7.49 6.05 -9.02
CA SER A 234 6.06 6.20 -8.80
C SER A 234 5.71 7.60 -8.33
N THR A 235 4.44 7.86 -8.08
CA THR A 235 3.92 9.06 -7.42
C THR A 235 3.23 8.69 -6.12
N ALA A 236 3.02 9.65 -5.21
CA ALA A 236 2.27 9.37 -4.00
C ALA A 236 0.81 8.97 -4.27
N GLU A 237 0.20 9.51 -5.31
CA GLU A 237 -1.16 9.12 -5.72
C GLU A 237 -1.22 7.66 -6.19
N ASP A 238 -0.28 7.22 -7.02
CA ASP A 238 -0.20 5.82 -7.45
C ASP A 238 0.13 4.87 -6.28
N LEU A 239 1.06 5.27 -5.40
CA LEU A 239 1.39 4.48 -4.21
C LEU A 239 0.22 4.37 -3.23
N PHE A 240 -0.64 5.39 -3.13
CA PHE A 240 -1.87 5.32 -2.36
C PHE A 240 -2.82 4.25 -2.93
N ILE A 241 -3.05 4.26 -4.25
CA ILE A 241 -3.88 3.25 -4.94
C ILE A 241 -3.30 1.85 -4.71
N PHE A 242 -1.99 1.70 -4.86
CA PHE A 242 -1.32 0.41 -4.69
C PHE A 242 -1.42 -0.10 -3.24
N MET A 243 -1.16 0.74 -2.24
CA MET A 243 -1.29 0.36 -0.83
C MET A 243 -2.73 0.00 -0.46
N LYS A 244 -3.71 0.77 -0.95
CA LYS A 244 -5.14 0.46 -0.78
C LYS A 244 -5.49 -0.90 -1.38
N TYR A 245 -4.97 -1.21 -2.57
CA TYR A 245 -5.14 -2.52 -3.20
C TYR A 245 -4.55 -3.65 -2.36
N LEU A 246 -3.31 -3.52 -1.89
CA LEU A 246 -2.69 -4.52 -1.02
C LEU A 246 -3.51 -4.72 0.25
N HIS A 247 -3.93 -3.64 0.91
CA HIS A 247 -4.73 -3.73 2.12
C HIS A 247 -6.04 -4.49 1.94
N LEU A 248 -6.74 -4.28 0.83
CA LEU A 248 -8.06 -4.86 0.59
C LEU A 248 -8.03 -6.27 0.01
N ILE A 249 -6.99 -6.60 -0.79
CA ILE A 249 -6.97 -7.82 -1.60
C ILE A 249 -5.85 -8.78 -1.19
N HIS A 250 -4.71 -8.25 -0.76
CA HIS A 250 -3.52 -9.01 -0.36
C HIS A 250 -3.00 -8.57 1.02
N PRO A 251 -3.86 -8.58 2.07
CA PRO A 251 -3.46 -8.14 3.41
C PRO A 251 -2.30 -8.97 3.97
N GLU A 252 -2.15 -10.23 3.55
CA GLU A 252 -1.06 -11.13 3.95
C GLU A 252 0.33 -10.55 3.65
N ILE A 253 0.49 -9.79 2.56
CA ILE A 253 1.74 -9.11 2.23
C ILE A 253 2.07 -8.05 3.29
N LEU A 254 1.07 -7.28 3.72
CA LEU A 254 1.25 -6.25 4.74
C LEU A 254 1.46 -6.86 6.13
N GLU A 255 0.82 -7.98 6.44
CA GLU A 255 1.03 -8.73 7.68
C GLU A 255 2.48 -9.18 7.83
N ILE A 256 3.12 -9.66 6.76
CA ILE A 256 4.55 -9.99 6.77
C ILE A 256 5.39 -8.74 7.09
N THR A 257 5.10 -7.59 6.48
CA THR A 257 5.91 -6.36 6.66
C THR A 257 5.88 -5.80 8.08
N ARG A 258 4.92 -6.20 8.92
CA ARG A 258 4.82 -5.77 10.34
C ARG A 258 5.47 -6.74 11.33
N LEU A 259 5.89 -7.93 10.90
CA LEU A 259 6.59 -8.87 11.77
C LEU A 259 7.90 -8.26 12.24
N LYS A 260 8.22 -8.39 13.53
CA LYS A 260 9.49 -7.90 14.10
C LYS A 260 10.68 -8.72 13.60
N GLU A 261 10.46 -10.02 13.45
CA GLU A 261 11.43 -10.99 12.95
C GLU A 261 10.73 -12.13 12.25
N VAL A 262 11.42 -12.82 11.39
CA VAL A 262 11.00 -14.07 10.75
C VAL A 262 12.08 -15.14 10.91
N LYS A 263 11.67 -16.41 10.99
CA LYS A 263 12.56 -17.56 10.98
C LYS A 263 12.29 -18.33 9.70
N ILE A 264 13.31 -18.45 8.87
CA ILE A 264 13.23 -19.19 7.61
C ILE A 264 14.18 -20.37 7.67
N LYS A 265 13.82 -21.47 7.01
CA LYS A 265 14.61 -22.70 7.06
C LYS A 265 15.20 -23.01 5.70
N GLU A 266 16.53 -23.08 5.64
CA GLU A 266 17.24 -23.60 4.47
C GLU A 266 16.93 -25.11 4.33
N LEU A 267 16.58 -25.54 3.11
CA LEU A 267 15.96 -26.85 2.90
C LEU A 267 16.95 -28.01 2.77
N GLU A 268 18.21 -27.75 2.36
CA GLU A 268 19.22 -28.78 2.14
C GLU A 268 20.02 -29.05 3.43
N THR A 269 20.39 -28.01 4.17
CA THR A 269 21.16 -28.12 5.42
C THR A 269 20.27 -28.19 6.67
N GLY A 270 19.04 -27.71 6.57
CA GLY A 270 18.13 -27.56 7.70
C GLY A 270 18.44 -26.35 8.60
N THR A 271 19.38 -25.50 8.21
CA THR A 271 19.79 -24.30 8.97
C THR A 271 18.63 -23.33 9.08
N VAL A 272 18.40 -22.78 10.27
CA VAL A 272 17.39 -21.75 10.51
C VAL A 272 18.05 -20.37 10.55
N HIS A 273 17.58 -19.46 9.71
CA HIS A 273 18.00 -18.07 9.69
C HIS A 273 16.97 -17.22 10.45
N GLU A 274 17.43 -16.45 11.43
CA GLU A 274 16.62 -15.48 12.16
C GLU A 274 16.86 -14.10 11.56
N ILE A 275 15.82 -13.49 11.00
CA ILE A 275 15.90 -12.25 10.22
C ILE A 275 15.06 -11.17 10.88
N SER A 276 15.69 -10.10 11.32
CA SER A 276 15.04 -8.96 11.97
C SER A 276 14.52 -7.93 10.96
N ASN A 277 13.42 -7.28 11.33
CA ASN A 277 12.82 -6.23 10.52
C ASN A 277 13.60 -4.91 10.65
N ILE A 278 13.90 -4.30 9.51
CA ILE A 278 14.59 -3.00 9.44
C ILE A 278 13.66 -1.79 9.61
N ASN A 279 12.34 -2.01 9.64
CA ASN A 279 11.37 -0.94 9.81
C ASN A 279 11.11 -0.66 11.30
N ALA A 280 11.57 0.49 11.79
CA ALA A 280 11.41 0.85 13.20
C ALA A 280 9.94 0.97 13.65
N LEU A 281 8.98 1.15 12.72
CA LEU A 281 7.57 1.31 13.07
C LEU A 281 6.87 0.00 13.48
N VAL A 282 7.49 -1.17 13.28
CA VAL A 282 6.91 -2.48 13.65
C VAL A 282 6.67 -2.63 15.15
N THR A 283 7.26 -1.78 15.98
CA THR A 283 7.02 -1.76 17.42
C THR A 283 5.75 -1.02 17.82
N ARG A 284 5.14 -0.25 16.92
CA ARG A 284 3.92 0.53 17.17
C ARG A 284 2.68 -0.36 17.05
N SER A 285 1.75 -0.21 17.98
CA SER A 285 0.49 -0.98 17.99
C SER A 285 -0.50 -0.56 16.89
N ASP A 286 -0.42 0.69 16.44
CA ASP A 286 -1.25 1.27 15.37
C ASP A 286 -0.67 1.03 13.96
N TYR A 287 0.57 0.56 13.83
CA TYR A 287 1.18 0.24 12.54
C TYR A 287 0.66 -1.10 11.99
N VAL A 288 0.11 -1.09 10.77
CA VAL A 288 -0.49 -2.25 10.10
C VAL A 288 0.47 -2.91 9.13
N GLY A 289 1.33 -2.12 8.48
CA GLY A 289 2.30 -2.62 7.52
C GLY A 289 2.83 -1.52 6.59
N GLY A 290 3.79 -1.87 5.77
CA GLY A 290 4.39 -0.96 4.79
C GLY A 290 5.82 -1.29 4.43
N LYS A 291 6.50 -0.41 3.70
CA LYS A 291 7.85 -0.69 3.22
C LYS A 291 8.73 0.54 3.22
N THR A 292 9.95 0.37 3.74
CA THR A 292 11.05 1.32 3.65
C THR A 292 11.73 1.24 2.28
N GLY A 293 12.31 2.35 1.81
CA GLY A 293 13.17 2.39 0.64
C GLY A 293 14.32 3.37 0.85
N TYR A 294 15.49 3.05 0.30
CA TYR A 294 16.65 3.94 0.27
C TYR A 294 17.55 3.59 -0.91
N THR A 295 17.93 4.57 -1.66
CA THR A 295 19.12 4.70 -2.50
C THR A 295 19.57 6.17 -2.40
N ASP A 296 20.75 6.49 -2.89
CA ASP A 296 21.24 7.87 -2.86
C ASP A 296 20.31 8.81 -3.65
N GLU A 297 19.80 8.39 -4.81
CA GLU A 297 18.85 9.16 -5.62
C GLU A 297 17.45 9.27 -5.00
N ALA A 298 17.00 8.19 -4.37
CA ALA A 298 15.68 8.14 -3.73
C ALA A 298 15.67 8.86 -2.38
N ARG A 299 16.82 8.95 -1.72
CA ARG A 299 16.92 9.30 -0.30
C ARG A 299 16.08 8.33 0.55
N GLN A 300 15.61 8.74 1.70
CA GLN A 300 14.79 7.88 2.55
C GLN A 300 13.32 7.96 2.16
N ASN A 301 12.73 6.81 1.85
CA ASN A 301 11.31 6.63 1.52
C ASN A 301 10.62 5.75 2.55
N LEU A 302 9.33 5.99 2.79
CA LEU A 302 8.48 5.14 3.60
C LEU A 302 7.02 5.21 3.10
N LEU A 303 6.46 4.06 2.80
CA LEU A 303 5.05 3.84 2.53
C LEU A 303 4.47 3.05 3.71
N SER A 304 3.46 3.58 4.38
CA SER A 304 2.94 3.03 5.64
C SER A 304 1.41 3.01 5.67
N LEU A 305 0.86 2.00 6.31
CA LEU A 305 -0.56 1.89 6.67
C LEU A 305 -0.68 1.87 8.19
N PHE A 306 -1.55 2.71 8.73
CA PHE A 306 -1.89 2.79 10.14
C PHE A 306 -3.37 2.48 10.36
N ARG A 307 -3.72 2.08 11.58
CA ARG A 307 -5.10 1.90 12.03
C ARG A 307 -5.30 2.70 13.32
N ASP A 308 -6.25 3.62 13.30
CA ASP A 308 -6.63 4.41 14.48
C ASP A 308 -7.44 3.58 15.51
N ARG A 309 -7.85 4.23 16.60
CA ARG A 309 -8.63 3.62 17.67
C ARG A 309 -10.06 3.25 17.24
N ASP A 310 -10.59 3.96 16.27
CA ASP A 310 -11.93 3.74 15.71
C ASP A 310 -11.90 2.72 14.56
N SER A 311 -10.77 2.06 14.35
CA SER A 311 -10.52 1.06 13.32
C SER A 311 -10.54 1.60 11.89
N ASN A 312 -10.36 2.91 11.68
CA ASN A 312 -10.14 3.47 10.37
C ASN A 312 -8.68 3.27 9.95
N TYR A 313 -8.47 3.14 8.65
CA TYR A 313 -7.14 2.93 8.08
C TYR A 313 -6.67 4.18 7.35
N THR A 314 -5.41 4.56 7.60
CA THR A 314 -4.79 5.75 7.02
C THR A 314 -3.45 5.39 6.37
N ILE A 315 -3.27 5.80 5.11
CA ILE A 315 -2.04 5.61 4.35
C ILE A 315 -1.21 6.88 4.44
N VAL A 316 0.05 6.71 4.85
CA VAL A 316 1.06 7.77 4.94
C VAL A 316 2.21 7.47 4.00
N ILE A 317 2.58 8.44 3.18
CA ILE A 317 3.64 8.33 2.17
C ILE A 317 4.63 9.47 2.37
N ILE A 318 5.88 9.12 2.64
CA ILE A 318 7.02 10.04 2.73
C ILE A 318 8.08 9.58 1.74
N LEU A 319 8.46 10.45 0.79
CA LEU A 319 9.50 10.16 -0.18
C LEU A 319 10.53 11.29 -0.22
N GLY A 320 11.81 10.92 -0.37
CA GLY A 320 12.90 11.88 -0.45
C GLY A 320 13.21 12.58 0.88
N SER A 321 12.99 11.93 2.01
CA SER A 321 13.23 12.46 3.35
C SER A 321 14.68 12.30 3.80
N ALA A 322 15.09 13.10 4.76
CA ALA A 322 16.30 12.86 5.55
C ALA A 322 16.03 11.97 6.77
N ASN A 323 14.77 11.93 7.25
CA ASN A 323 14.34 11.13 8.40
C ASN A 323 12.91 10.61 8.20
N ARG A 324 12.77 9.55 7.39
CA ARG A 324 11.48 8.97 7.00
C ARG A 324 10.60 8.56 8.19
N PHE A 325 11.19 8.03 9.27
CA PHE A 325 10.41 7.53 10.39
C PHE A 325 9.78 8.67 11.20
N ASP A 326 10.57 9.67 11.55
CA ASP A 326 10.11 10.84 12.30
C ASP A 326 9.05 11.62 11.51
N GLU A 327 9.31 11.87 10.22
CA GLU A 327 8.36 12.61 9.38
C GLU A 327 7.06 11.84 9.14
N THR A 328 7.11 10.51 9.02
CA THR A 328 5.91 9.67 8.92
C THR A 328 5.07 9.77 10.18
N VAL A 329 5.70 9.62 11.36
CA VAL A 329 5.00 9.71 12.65
C VAL A 329 4.45 11.12 12.88
N ARG A 330 5.21 12.16 12.55
CA ARG A 330 4.78 13.56 12.65
C ARG A 330 3.55 13.85 11.79
N LEU A 331 3.57 13.39 10.53
CA LEU A 331 2.44 13.57 9.62
C LEU A 331 1.20 12.78 10.07
N TYR A 332 1.39 11.54 10.54
CA TYR A 332 0.30 10.72 11.08
C TYR A 332 -0.31 11.35 12.34
N ASN A 333 0.50 11.75 13.31
CA ASN A 333 0.01 12.39 14.54
C ASN A 333 -0.68 13.73 14.24
N TRP A 334 -0.20 14.49 13.27
CA TRP A 334 -0.87 15.72 12.83
C TRP A 334 -2.28 15.41 12.26
N HIS A 335 -2.43 14.32 11.51
CA HIS A 335 -3.72 13.89 10.97
C HIS A 335 -4.70 13.49 12.08
N GLU A 336 -4.24 12.71 13.06
CA GLU A 336 -5.06 12.21 14.17
C GLU A 336 -5.53 13.31 15.14
N ASN A 337 -4.85 14.43 15.21
CA ASN A 337 -5.15 15.53 16.13
C ASN A 337 -5.87 16.74 15.46
N ARG A 338 -6.46 16.54 14.29
CA ARG A 338 -7.20 17.59 13.57
C ARG A 338 -8.68 17.72 13.98
#